data_b50a270fd32f85ebaeb5371b42c2ed17
#
_entry.id   b50a270fd32f85ebaeb5371b42c2ed17
#
_cell.length_a   1.000
_cell.length_b   1.000
_cell.length_c   1.000
_cell.angle_alpha   90.00
_cell.angle_beta   90.00
_cell.angle_gamma   90.00
#
_symmetry.space_group_name_H-M   'P 1'
#
loop_
_entity.id
_entity.type
_entity.pdbx_description
1 polymer ?
#
loop_
_entity_poly.entity_id
_entity_poly.type
_entity_poly.pdbx_seq_one_letter_code
_entity_poly.pdbx_strand_id
1 'polypeptide(L)'
;MLGTRGCRLGILYPEIYEMQVHAIMRAAQAVDEPPHPEIMIPLVAYEHEIELMRELVVRVASEHGLQERRDYTVGTMIELPRACFIANLIARHADFFSFGTNDLTQTALGFSRDDAESKFMPTYIERKIVDRSPFETIDAPGVGWLVRLAAWVGREERPDLKLGICGEHGGDPESIAFFHAAGLDYVSCSPFRVPIARIAAAQAALTAG
;
A
#
# COMPACT_ATOMS: atom_id res chain seq x y z
N MET A 1 2.63 -8.68 -11.51
CA MET A 1 1.68 -8.97 -10.42
C MET A 1 0.95 -10.31 -10.56
N LEU A 2 0.76 -10.86 -11.74
CA LEU A 2 0.01 -12.10 -11.95
C LEU A 2 0.84 -13.40 -11.78
N GLY A 3 2.10 -13.30 -11.40
CA GLY A 3 3.02 -14.44 -11.29
C GLY A 3 3.49 -14.70 -9.85
N THR A 4 4.57 -15.49 -9.77
CA THR A 4 5.25 -15.85 -8.51
C THR A 4 6.14 -14.69 -8.05
N ARG A 5 5.58 -13.79 -7.26
CA ARG A 5 6.26 -12.62 -6.69
C ARG A 5 5.57 -12.19 -5.39
N GLY A 6 6.16 -11.24 -4.68
CA GLY A 6 5.63 -10.76 -3.41
C GLY A 6 5.50 -11.87 -2.37
N CYS A 7 4.42 -11.89 -1.59
CA CYS A 7 4.21 -12.91 -0.57
C CYS A 7 4.20 -14.34 -1.12
N ARG A 8 3.75 -14.55 -2.36
CA ARG A 8 3.78 -15.87 -3.02
C ARG A 8 5.20 -16.41 -3.13
N LEU A 9 6.16 -15.54 -3.49
CA LEU A 9 7.58 -15.91 -3.54
C LEU A 9 8.10 -16.21 -2.13
N GLY A 10 7.75 -15.38 -1.14
CA GLY A 10 8.17 -15.58 0.25
C GLY A 10 7.59 -16.83 0.91
N ILE A 11 6.39 -17.28 0.48
CA ILE A 11 5.80 -18.53 0.94
C ILE A 11 6.49 -19.75 0.32
N LEU A 12 6.84 -19.68 -0.97
CA LEU A 12 7.51 -20.77 -1.68
C LEU A 12 9.00 -20.90 -1.34
N TYR A 13 9.66 -19.77 -1.09
CA TYR A 13 11.09 -19.67 -0.80
C TYR A 13 11.31 -18.75 0.41
N PRO A 14 10.94 -19.21 1.62
CA PRO A 14 10.94 -18.38 2.83
C PRO A 14 12.33 -17.83 3.17
N GLU A 15 13.38 -18.52 2.81
CA GLU A 15 14.77 -18.09 3.02
C GLU A 15 15.11 -16.74 2.39
N ILE A 16 14.41 -16.34 1.32
CA ILE A 16 14.58 -15.02 0.70
C ILE A 16 14.09 -13.93 1.64
N TYR A 17 12.90 -14.10 2.22
CA TYR A 17 12.32 -13.14 3.15
C TYR A 17 13.04 -13.17 4.50
N GLU A 18 13.44 -14.34 4.98
CA GLU A 18 14.27 -14.46 6.19
C GLU A 18 15.56 -13.64 6.06
N MET A 19 16.27 -13.79 4.95
CA MET A 19 17.48 -13.01 4.67
C MET A 19 17.20 -11.50 4.68
N GLN A 20 16.12 -11.06 4.06
CA GLN A 20 15.73 -9.64 4.02
C GLN A 20 15.38 -9.10 5.40
N VAL A 21 14.61 -9.85 6.19
CA VAL A 21 14.25 -9.46 7.56
C VAL A 21 15.50 -9.40 8.45
N HIS A 22 16.39 -10.38 8.36
CA HIS A 22 17.70 -10.31 9.05
C HIS A 22 18.48 -9.06 8.69
N ALA A 23 18.51 -8.69 7.40
CA ALA A 23 19.21 -7.48 6.95
C ALA A 23 18.59 -6.20 7.51
N ILE A 24 17.25 -6.11 7.52
CA ILE A 24 16.50 -4.96 8.06
C ILE A 24 16.78 -4.82 9.57
N MET A 25 16.66 -5.91 10.33
CA MET A 25 16.84 -5.88 11.79
C MET A 25 18.28 -5.50 12.17
N ARG A 26 19.26 -6.06 11.47
CA ARG A 26 20.68 -5.71 11.67
C ARG A 26 20.97 -4.24 11.34
N ALA A 27 20.40 -3.74 10.23
CA ALA A 27 20.57 -2.35 9.83
C ALA A 27 19.95 -1.39 10.86
N ALA A 28 18.76 -1.70 11.36
CA ALA A 28 18.10 -0.90 12.39
C ALA A 28 18.90 -0.84 13.70
N GLN A 29 19.56 -1.96 14.08
CA GLN A 29 20.39 -2.01 15.30
C GLN A 29 21.80 -1.41 15.12
N ALA A 30 22.23 -1.18 13.89
CA ALA A 30 23.60 -0.69 13.60
C ALA A 30 23.71 0.84 13.65
N VAL A 31 22.63 1.58 13.87
CA VAL A 31 22.63 3.05 13.93
C VAL A 31 22.41 3.54 15.36
N ASP A 32 22.96 4.71 15.69
CA ASP A 32 22.93 5.27 17.05
C ASP A 32 21.51 5.58 17.53
N GLU A 33 20.64 6.02 16.63
CA GLU A 33 19.21 6.24 16.88
C GLU A 33 18.41 5.21 16.08
N PRO A 34 18.10 4.04 16.68
CA PRO A 34 17.40 2.98 15.96
C PRO A 34 16.06 3.46 15.38
N PRO A 35 15.83 3.32 14.08
CA PRO A 35 14.52 3.60 13.50
C PRO A 35 13.52 2.54 13.96
N HIS A 36 12.22 2.85 13.78
CA HIS A 36 11.14 1.87 13.91
C HIS A 36 10.78 1.33 12.52
N PRO A 37 11.29 0.17 12.09
CA PRO A 37 10.98 -0.39 10.78
C PRO A 37 9.50 -0.73 10.63
N GLU A 38 8.92 -0.36 9.50
CA GLU A 38 7.59 -0.78 9.06
C GLU A 38 7.74 -1.79 7.92
N ILE A 39 7.60 -3.08 8.23
CA ILE A 39 7.78 -4.16 7.25
C ILE A 39 6.46 -4.41 6.54
N MET A 40 6.44 -4.17 5.24
CA MET A 40 5.26 -4.25 4.41
C MET A 40 5.30 -5.47 3.50
N ILE A 41 4.32 -6.38 3.64
CA ILE A 41 4.19 -7.59 2.83
C ILE A 41 3.38 -7.27 1.57
N PRO A 42 3.95 -7.47 0.37
CA PRO A 42 3.27 -7.12 -0.89
C PRO A 42 2.41 -8.27 -1.43
N LEU A 43 1.44 -7.93 -2.30
CA LEU A 43 0.60 -8.85 -3.08
C LEU A 43 -0.23 -9.85 -2.25
N VAL A 44 -0.61 -9.47 -1.05
CA VAL A 44 -1.49 -10.28 -0.20
C VAL A 44 -2.89 -10.32 -0.81
N ALA A 45 -3.40 -11.52 -1.02
CA ALA A 45 -4.74 -11.80 -1.52
C ALA A 45 -5.61 -12.56 -0.51
N TYR A 46 -4.99 -13.31 0.40
CA TYR A 46 -5.65 -14.12 1.42
C TYR A 46 -5.15 -13.77 2.82
N GLU A 47 -6.05 -13.85 3.82
CA GLU A 47 -5.71 -13.65 5.24
C GLU A 47 -4.51 -14.50 5.68
N HIS A 48 -4.51 -15.78 5.31
CA HIS A 48 -3.46 -16.70 5.72
C HIS A 48 -2.09 -16.40 5.09
N GLU A 49 -2.03 -15.69 3.96
CA GLU A 49 -0.74 -15.25 3.39
C GLU A 49 -0.06 -14.22 4.29
N ILE A 50 -0.80 -13.23 4.78
CA ILE A 50 -0.22 -12.22 5.70
C ILE A 50 0.09 -12.84 7.07
N GLU A 51 -0.73 -13.76 7.56
CA GLU A 51 -0.48 -14.49 8.79
C GLU A 51 0.86 -15.23 8.73
N LEU A 52 1.10 -16.08 7.72
CA LEU A 52 2.35 -16.80 7.51
C LEU A 52 3.57 -15.87 7.38
N MET A 53 3.43 -14.79 6.61
CA MET A 53 4.54 -13.85 6.42
C MET A 53 4.85 -13.07 7.70
N ARG A 54 3.83 -12.71 8.48
CA ARG A 54 4.01 -12.09 9.80
C ARG A 54 4.72 -13.02 10.77
N GLU A 55 4.31 -14.29 10.84
CA GLU A 55 4.97 -15.30 11.68
C GLU A 55 6.46 -15.43 11.33
N LEU A 56 6.80 -15.43 10.03
CA LEU A 56 8.19 -15.44 9.58
C LEU A 56 8.95 -14.20 10.09
N VAL A 57 8.38 -13.00 9.91
CA VAL A 57 9.00 -11.75 10.36
C VAL A 57 9.21 -11.75 11.87
N VAL A 58 8.19 -12.12 12.64
CA VAL A 58 8.24 -12.15 14.12
C VAL A 58 9.29 -13.15 14.60
N ARG A 59 9.33 -14.34 14.01
CA ARG A 59 10.33 -15.36 14.35
C ARG A 59 11.75 -14.84 14.11
N VAL A 60 12.03 -14.30 12.93
CA VAL A 60 13.37 -13.78 12.59
C VAL A 60 13.74 -12.59 13.45
N ALA A 61 12.82 -11.65 13.68
CA ALA A 61 13.07 -10.50 14.55
C ALA A 61 13.40 -10.90 16.00
N SER A 62 12.74 -11.95 16.51
CA SER A 62 13.00 -12.47 17.85
C SER A 62 14.44 -12.99 18.01
N GLU A 63 15.05 -13.53 16.96
CA GLU A 63 16.47 -13.94 16.97
C GLU A 63 17.43 -12.78 17.14
N HIS A 64 16.99 -11.55 16.84
CA HIS A 64 17.69 -10.29 17.09
C HIS A 64 17.31 -9.64 18.43
N GLY A 65 16.46 -10.26 19.24
CA GLY A 65 15.97 -9.72 20.51
C GLY A 65 14.97 -8.57 20.36
N LEU A 66 14.41 -8.40 19.18
CA LEU A 66 13.43 -7.34 18.87
C LEU A 66 11.99 -7.83 19.07
N GLN A 67 11.14 -6.93 19.54
CA GLN A 67 9.73 -7.22 19.84
C GLN A 67 8.82 -6.43 18.91
N GLU A 68 7.85 -7.15 18.35
CA GLU A 68 6.82 -6.57 17.50
C GLU A 68 6.05 -5.46 18.22
N ARG A 69 5.63 -4.44 17.49
CA ARG A 69 4.94 -3.21 17.92
C ARG A 69 5.73 -2.30 18.86
N ARG A 70 6.77 -2.80 19.51
CA ARG A 70 7.71 -1.98 20.28
C ARG A 70 8.87 -1.49 19.41
N ASP A 71 9.51 -2.39 18.69
CA ASP A 71 10.74 -2.11 17.96
C ASP A 71 10.50 -2.05 16.43
N TYR A 72 9.45 -2.68 15.93
CA TYR A 72 9.02 -2.67 14.53
C TYR A 72 7.53 -2.99 14.42
N THR A 73 6.94 -2.75 13.24
CA THR A 73 5.58 -3.16 12.89
C THR A 73 5.54 -3.95 11.60
N VAL A 74 4.50 -4.78 11.46
CA VAL A 74 4.25 -5.58 10.24
C VAL A 74 2.90 -5.17 9.66
N GLY A 75 2.91 -4.79 8.40
CA GLY A 75 1.71 -4.43 7.66
C GLY A 75 1.69 -5.03 6.27
N THR A 76 0.75 -4.62 5.48
CA THR A 76 0.61 -5.15 4.11
C THR A 76 0.27 -4.06 3.11
N MET A 77 0.62 -4.34 1.85
CA MET A 77 0.10 -3.58 0.73
C MET A 77 -1.29 -4.11 0.34
N ILE A 78 -2.25 -3.20 0.23
CA ILE A 78 -3.57 -3.49 -0.35
C ILE A 78 -3.53 -3.03 -1.81
N GLU A 79 -3.37 -3.99 -2.69
CA GLU A 79 -3.13 -3.71 -4.11
C GLU A 79 -3.85 -4.69 -5.06
N LEU A 80 -4.66 -5.57 -4.49
CA LEU A 80 -5.52 -6.49 -5.24
C LEU A 80 -6.98 -6.26 -4.86
N PRO A 81 -7.93 -6.25 -5.81
CA PRO A 81 -9.35 -6.06 -5.50
C PRO A 81 -9.87 -7.05 -4.45
N ARG A 82 -9.44 -8.32 -4.50
CA ARG A 82 -9.84 -9.30 -3.48
C ARG A 82 -9.42 -8.88 -2.08
N ALA A 83 -8.21 -8.34 -1.91
CA ALA A 83 -7.72 -7.85 -0.62
C ALA A 83 -8.61 -6.71 -0.08
N CYS A 84 -9.11 -5.83 -0.96
CA CYS A 84 -10.04 -4.78 -0.57
C CYS A 84 -11.35 -5.34 0.02
N PHE A 85 -11.89 -6.41 -0.56
CA PHE A 85 -13.13 -7.03 -0.09
C PHE A 85 -13.00 -7.77 1.25
N ILE A 86 -11.81 -8.24 1.59
CA ILE A 86 -11.54 -8.97 2.84
C ILE A 86 -10.61 -8.20 3.78
N ALA A 87 -10.53 -6.87 3.63
CA ALA A 87 -9.59 -6.06 4.39
C ALA A 87 -9.79 -6.15 5.91
N ASN A 88 -11.01 -6.42 6.39
CA ASN A 88 -11.27 -6.74 7.79
C ASN A 88 -10.53 -8.00 8.25
N LEU A 89 -10.48 -9.06 7.45
CA LEU A 89 -9.75 -10.28 7.82
C LEU A 89 -8.24 -10.03 7.81
N ILE A 90 -7.75 -9.32 6.80
CA ILE A 90 -6.32 -8.96 6.69
C ILE A 90 -5.89 -8.06 7.84
N ALA A 91 -6.75 -7.14 8.31
CA ALA A 91 -6.46 -6.21 9.40
C ALA A 91 -6.16 -6.90 10.74
N ARG A 92 -6.61 -8.12 10.94
CA ARG A 92 -6.28 -8.94 12.13
C ARG A 92 -4.80 -9.22 12.26
N HIS A 93 -4.11 -9.31 11.12
CA HIS A 93 -2.71 -9.69 11.02
C HIS A 93 -1.80 -8.54 10.55
N ALA A 94 -2.32 -7.33 10.37
CA ALA A 94 -1.55 -6.18 9.89
C ALA A 94 -1.67 -4.98 10.83
N ASP A 95 -0.56 -4.32 11.12
CA ASP A 95 -0.53 -3.10 11.95
C ASP A 95 -0.80 -1.84 11.10
N PHE A 96 -0.61 -1.94 9.80
CA PHE A 96 -0.91 -0.88 8.84
C PHE A 96 -1.25 -1.43 7.47
N PHE A 97 -1.98 -0.63 6.69
CA PHE A 97 -2.18 -0.84 5.25
C PHE A 97 -1.51 0.28 4.46
N SER A 98 -0.89 -0.09 3.34
CA SER A 98 -0.48 0.84 2.30
C SER A 98 -1.17 0.46 0.99
N PHE A 99 -1.96 1.36 0.44
CA PHE A 99 -2.64 1.10 -0.82
C PHE A 99 -1.65 1.20 -1.99
N GLY A 100 -1.37 0.08 -2.65
CA GLY A 100 -0.54 0.00 -3.86
C GLY A 100 -1.37 0.33 -5.09
N THR A 101 -1.65 1.61 -5.30
CA THR A 101 -2.63 2.05 -6.30
C THR A 101 -2.21 1.79 -7.73
N ASN A 102 -0.92 1.61 -8.03
CA ASN A 102 -0.47 1.20 -9.37
C ASN A 102 -1.02 -0.19 -9.71
N ASP A 103 -0.77 -1.17 -8.87
CA ASP A 103 -1.22 -2.56 -9.08
C ASP A 103 -2.74 -2.70 -8.89
N LEU A 104 -3.32 -1.97 -7.95
CA LEU A 104 -4.77 -1.96 -7.75
C LEU A 104 -5.50 -1.42 -8.99
N THR A 105 -5.00 -0.35 -9.61
CA THR A 105 -5.55 0.21 -10.86
C THR A 105 -5.47 -0.81 -11.99
N GLN A 106 -4.30 -1.43 -12.18
CA GLN A 106 -4.11 -2.44 -13.22
C GLN A 106 -5.06 -3.62 -13.06
N THR A 107 -5.19 -4.13 -11.85
CA THR A 107 -6.03 -5.32 -11.56
C THR A 107 -7.52 -5.01 -11.57
N ALA A 108 -7.94 -3.85 -11.10
CA ALA A 108 -9.33 -3.43 -11.10
C ALA A 108 -9.87 -3.15 -12.51
N LEU A 109 -9.04 -2.52 -13.36
CA LEU A 109 -9.43 -2.18 -14.73
C LEU A 109 -9.08 -3.29 -15.75
N GLY A 110 -8.24 -4.26 -15.37
CA GLY A 110 -7.70 -5.26 -16.30
C GLY A 110 -6.73 -4.67 -17.31
N PHE A 111 -6.04 -3.59 -16.96
CA PHE A 111 -5.09 -2.90 -17.83
C PHE A 111 -3.66 -3.25 -17.45
N SER A 112 -2.82 -3.53 -18.44
CA SER A 112 -1.37 -3.36 -18.30
C SER A 112 -1.05 -1.88 -18.45
N ARG A 113 -0.34 -1.27 -17.52
CA ARG A 113 0.02 0.15 -17.55
C ARG A 113 0.75 0.50 -18.85
N ASP A 114 1.82 -0.24 -19.15
CA ASP A 114 2.66 0.04 -20.34
C ASP A 114 1.86 -0.07 -21.63
N ASP A 115 0.97 -1.06 -21.71
CA ASP A 115 0.14 -1.28 -22.89
C ASP A 115 -0.96 -0.22 -23.00
N ALA A 116 -1.59 0.15 -21.89
CA ALA A 116 -2.63 1.17 -21.88
C ALA A 116 -2.07 2.55 -22.26
N GLU A 117 -1.00 3.00 -21.61
CA GLU A 117 -0.40 4.32 -21.84
C GLU A 117 0.13 4.46 -23.26
N SER A 118 0.73 3.40 -23.84
CA SER A 118 1.33 3.44 -25.16
C SER A 118 0.35 3.24 -26.31
N LYS A 119 -0.81 2.58 -26.11
CA LYS A 119 -1.67 2.19 -27.22
C LYS A 119 -3.05 2.85 -27.22
N PHE A 120 -3.86 2.68 -26.18
CA PHE A 120 -5.26 3.07 -26.25
C PHE A 120 -5.65 4.26 -25.37
N MET A 121 -4.90 4.57 -24.32
CA MET A 121 -5.24 5.65 -23.39
C MET A 121 -5.34 7.03 -24.08
N PRO A 122 -4.47 7.41 -25.03
CA PRO A 122 -4.62 8.66 -25.78
C PRO A 122 -5.97 8.74 -26.50
N THR A 123 -6.41 7.64 -27.12
CA THR A 123 -7.72 7.57 -27.81
C THR A 123 -8.89 7.64 -26.83
N TYR A 124 -8.75 7.04 -25.63
CA TYR A 124 -9.79 7.10 -24.60
C TYR A 124 -9.99 8.53 -24.10
N ILE A 125 -8.90 9.29 -23.91
CA ILE A 125 -8.95 10.69 -23.49
C ILE A 125 -9.54 11.55 -24.64
N GLU A 126 -9.09 11.37 -25.88
CA GLU A 126 -9.61 12.08 -27.06
C GLU A 126 -11.12 11.88 -27.22
N ARG A 127 -11.58 10.64 -27.02
CA ARG A 127 -13.01 10.28 -27.12
C ARG A 127 -13.82 10.57 -25.85
N LYS A 128 -13.19 11.14 -24.82
CA LYS A 128 -13.82 11.46 -23.53
C LYS A 128 -14.46 10.24 -22.84
N ILE A 129 -13.84 9.06 -23.01
CA ILE A 129 -14.19 7.86 -22.23
C ILE A 129 -13.67 8.01 -20.82
N VAL A 130 -12.48 8.61 -20.69
CA VAL A 130 -11.88 9.06 -19.42
C VAL A 130 -11.37 10.49 -19.62
N ASP A 131 -11.38 11.31 -18.56
CA ASP A 131 -10.86 12.68 -18.63
C ASP A 131 -9.32 12.70 -18.56
N ARG A 132 -8.74 11.75 -17.83
CA ARG A 132 -7.30 11.59 -17.61
C ARG A 132 -6.91 10.13 -17.50
N SER A 133 -5.62 9.83 -17.58
CA SER A 133 -5.10 8.48 -17.33
C SER A 133 -5.39 8.07 -15.88
N PRO A 134 -5.99 6.89 -15.64
CA PRO A 134 -6.21 6.36 -14.29
C PRO A 134 -4.91 5.95 -13.60
N PHE A 135 -3.77 6.03 -14.27
CA PHE A 135 -2.42 5.85 -13.69
C PHE A 135 -1.79 7.17 -13.23
N GLU A 136 -2.35 8.32 -13.62
CA GLU A 136 -1.93 9.64 -13.20
C GLU A 136 -2.77 10.16 -12.03
N THR A 137 -4.10 10.14 -12.21
CA THR A 137 -5.08 10.55 -11.20
C THR A 137 -5.97 9.36 -10.87
N ILE A 138 -6.26 9.16 -9.58
CA ILE A 138 -7.06 8.02 -9.12
C ILE A 138 -8.43 7.98 -9.80
N ASP A 139 -8.83 6.82 -10.31
CA ASP A 139 -10.20 6.55 -10.73
C ASP A 139 -11.11 6.48 -9.50
N ALA A 140 -11.61 7.64 -9.07
CA ALA A 140 -12.37 7.77 -7.84
C ALA A 140 -13.63 6.91 -7.77
N PRO A 141 -14.44 6.73 -8.85
CA PRO A 141 -15.65 5.90 -8.81
C PRO A 141 -15.38 4.39 -8.77
N GLY A 142 -14.25 3.91 -9.32
CA GLY A 142 -13.89 2.51 -9.38
C GLY A 142 -12.81 2.14 -8.35
N VAL A 143 -11.56 2.43 -8.68
CA VAL A 143 -10.40 2.11 -7.81
C VAL A 143 -10.51 2.83 -6.46
N GLY A 144 -10.94 4.09 -6.47
CA GLY A 144 -11.18 4.86 -5.25
C GLY A 144 -12.23 4.26 -4.34
N TRP A 145 -13.28 3.66 -4.91
CA TRP A 145 -14.27 2.93 -4.11
C TRP A 145 -13.66 1.73 -3.38
N LEU A 146 -12.78 0.97 -4.05
CA LEU A 146 -12.06 -0.14 -3.42
C LEU A 146 -11.17 0.34 -2.26
N VAL A 147 -10.50 1.48 -2.42
CA VAL A 147 -9.71 2.11 -1.35
C VAL A 147 -10.59 2.47 -0.15
N ARG A 148 -11.71 3.17 -0.39
CA ARG A 148 -12.66 3.54 0.69
C ARG A 148 -13.24 2.33 1.40
N LEU A 149 -13.63 1.30 0.64
CA LEU A 149 -14.16 0.06 1.21
C LEU A 149 -13.14 -0.58 2.13
N ALA A 150 -11.90 -0.77 1.66
CA ALA A 150 -10.86 -1.41 2.45
C ALA A 150 -10.45 -0.58 3.69
N ALA A 151 -10.40 0.74 3.56
CA ALA A 151 -10.15 1.64 4.68
C ALA A 151 -11.23 1.53 5.75
N TRP A 152 -12.48 1.55 5.33
CA TRP A 152 -13.63 1.44 6.23
C TRP A 152 -13.66 0.08 6.94
N VAL A 153 -13.74 -1.03 6.20
CA VAL A 153 -13.87 -2.36 6.82
C VAL A 153 -12.61 -2.78 7.60
N GLY A 154 -11.43 -2.28 7.20
CA GLY A 154 -10.19 -2.49 7.95
C GLY A 154 -10.23 -1.81 9.32
N ARG A 155 -10.72 -0.57 9.41
CA ARG A 155 -10.87 0.16 10.67
C ARG A 155 -12.05 -0.30 11.52
N GLU A 156 -13.09 -0.87 10.95
CA GLU A 156 -14.15 -1.54 11.72
C GLU A 156 -13.57 -2.72 12.53
N GLU A 157 -12.66 -3.49 11.95
CA GLU A 157 -11.97 -4.59 12.65
C GLU A 157 -10.88 -4.07 13.60
N ARG A 158 -10.11 -3.06 13.13
CA ARG A 158 -8.97 -2.48 13.86
C ARG A 158 -9.01 -0.96 13.83
N PRO A 159 -9.60 -0.31 14.86
CA PRO A 159 -9.78 1.15 14.89
C PRO A 159 -8.48 1.97 14.81
N ASP A 160 -7.37 1.42 15.29
CA ASP A 160 -6.02 2.03 15.26
C ASP A 160 -5.20 1.70 14.00
N LEU A 161 -5.82 1.07 13.01
CA LEU A 161 -5.15 0.70 11.77
C LEU A 161 -4.62 1.94 11.04
N LYS A 162 -3.31 2.03 10.89
CA LYS A 162 -2.65 3.09 10.13
C LYS A 162 -2.84 2.84 8.63
N LEU A 163 -3.32 3.85 7.92
CA LEU A 163 -3.64 3.76 6.50
C LEU A 163 -2.79 4.73 5.68
N GLY A 164 -2.11 4.22 4.70
CA GLY A 164 -1.32 5.04 3.78
C GLY A 164 -1.51 4.66 2.32
N ILE A 165 -0.91 5.43 1.47
CA ILE A 165 -0.87 5.15 0.03
C ILE A 165 0.55 5.21 -0.47
N CYS A 166 0.90 4.32 -1.37
CA CYS A 166 2.08 4.39 -2.21
C CYS A 166 1.69 4.22 -3.69
N GLY A 167 2.53 4.69 -4.57
CA GLY A 167 2.29 4.72 -6.00
C GLY A 167 2.26 6.15 -6.55
N GLU A 168 2.04 6.28 -7.85
CA GLU A 168 2.08 7.56 -8.55
C GLU A 168 1.04 8.57 -8.02
N HIS A 169 -0.13 8.06 -7.64
CA HIS A 169 -1.24 8.87 -7.11
C HIS A 169 -0.90 9.62 -5.82
N GLY A 170 0.09 9.14 -5.05
CA GLY A 170 0.57 9.84 -3.84
C GLY A 170 1.25 11.18 -4.10
N GLY A 171 1.56 11.48 -5.36
CA GLY A 171 2.11 12.77 -5.79
C GLY A 171 1.14 13.64 -6.59
N ASP A 172 -0.09 13.18 -6.84
CA ASP A 172 -1.11 13.91 -7.58
C ASP A 172 -2.07 14.66 -6.63
N PRO A 173 -2.25 16.00 -6.79
CA PRO A 173 -3.04 16.81 -5.87
C PRO A 173 -4.51 16.37 -5.74
N GLU A 174 -5.18 15.99 -6.84
CA GLU A 174 -6.56 15.53 -6.82
C GLU A 174 -6.70 14.21 -6.08
N SER A 175 -5.78 13.29 -6.34
CA SER A 175 -5.72 12.00 -5.64
C SER A 175 -5.44 12.17 -4.15
N ILE A 176 -4.55 13.10 -3.77
CA ILE A 176 -4.26 13.40 -2.36
C ILE A 176 -5.51 13.93 -1.65
N ALA A 177 -6.27 14.84 -2.27
CA ALA A 177 -7.52 15.33 -1.71
C ALA A 177 -8.54 14.17 -1.53
N PHE A 178 -8.62 13.26 -2.50
CA PHE A 178 -9.44 12.05 -2.41
C PHE A 178 -9.02 11.16 -1.24
N PHE A 179 -7.71 10.89 -1.06
CA PHE A 179 -7.21 10.03 0.02
C PHE A 179 -7.42 10.65 1.40
N HIS A 180 -7.27 11.98 1.51
CA HIS A 180 -7.64 12.70 2.73
C HIS A 180 -9.11 12.49 3.08
N ALA A 181 -10.02 12.67 2.11
CA ALA A 181 -11.46 12.46 2.30
C ALA A 181 -11.83 10.97 2.54
N ALA A 182 -10.99 10.03 2.11
CA ALA A 182 -11.12 8.61 2.41
C ALA A 182 -10.57 8.23 3.79
N GLY A 183 -9.97 9.17 4.52
CA GLY A 183 -9.48 8.99 5.88
C GLY A 183 -8.10 8.32 5.97
N LEU A 184 -7.25 8.45 4.95
CA LEU A 184 -5.89 7.96 5.01
C LEU A 184 -5.00 8.89 5.85
N ASP A 185 -4.05 8.31 6.56
CA ASP A 185 -3.17 9.02 7.50
C ASP A 185 -1.94 9.63 6.81
N TYR A 186 -1.46 9.01 5.73
CA TYR A 186 -0.27 9.50 5.02
C TYR A 186 -0.27 9.14 3.54
N VAL A 187 0.53 9.88 2.77
CA VAL A 187 0.86 9.57 1.38
C VAL A 187 2.38 9.41 1.22
N SER A 188 2.80 8.45 0.39
CA SER A 188 4.17 8.33 -0.09
C SER A 188 4.21 8.76 -1.54
N CYS A 189 5.27 9.47 -1.93
CA CYS A 189 5.50 9.87 -3.32
C CYS A 189 6.99 9.93 -3.62
N SER A 190 7.35 10.04 -4.90
CA SER A 190 8.74 10.24 -5.29
C SER A 190 9.31 11.53 -4.68
N PRO A 191 10.63 11.60 -4.38
CA PRO A 191 11.25 12.76 -3.73
C PRO A 191 10.94 14.10 -4.40
N PHE A 192 10.90 14.11 -5.73
CA PHE A 192 10.61 15.32 -6.50
C PHE A 192 9.17 15.83 -6.35
N ARG A 193 8.24 14.96 -5.97
CA ARG A 193 6.83 15.32 -5.75
C ARG A 193 6.50 15.72 -4.31
N VAL A 194 7.41 15.52 -3.36
CA VAL A 194 7.18 15.83 -1.94
C VAL A 194 6.72 17.29 -1.70
N PRO A 195 7.32 18.33 -2.32
CA PRO A 195 6.83 19.70 -2.11
C PRO A 195 5.38 19.89 -2.56
N ILE A 196 5.00 19.33 -3.72
CA ILE A 196 3.64 19.37 -4.26
C ILE A 196 2.67 18.60 -3.35
N ALA A 197 3.06 17.40 -2.94
CA ALA A 197 2.24 16.56 -2.08
C ALA A 197 1.96 17.21 -0.71
N ARG A 198 2.95 17.89 -0.12
CA ARG A 198 2.77 18.62 1.14
C ARG A 198 1.79 19.78 1.00
N ILE A 199 1.86 20.55 -0.09
CA ILE A 199 0.92 21.64 -0.37
C ILE A 199 -0.49 21.09 -0.57
N ALA A 200 -0.64 20.04 -1.39
CA ALA A 200 -1.93 19.42 -1.65
C ALA A 200 -2.57 18.83 -0.37
N ALA A 201 -1.78 18.19 0.49
CA ALA A 201 -2.26 17.66 1.77
C ALA A 201 -2.72 18.80 2.71
N ALA A 202 -1.97 19.92 2.76
CA ALA A 202 -2.36 21.07 3.55
C ALA A 202 -3.67 21.72 3.02
N GLN A 203 -3.81 21.84 1.71
CA GLN A 203 -5.04 22.32 1.09
C GLN A 203 -6.22 21.42 1.38
N ALA A 204 -6.06 20.10 1.26
CA ALA A 204 -7.10 19.12 1.60
C ALA A 204 -7.56 19.26 3.06
N ALA A 205 -6.62 19.40 4.00
CA ALA A 205 -6.92 19.57 5.41
C ALA A 205 -7.68 20.88 5.70
N LEU A 206 -7.37 21.97 5.00
CA LEU A 206 -8.05 23.26 5.17
C LEU A 206 -9.45 23.31 4.54
N THR A 207 -9.71 22.49 3.52
CA THR A 207 -11.01 22.44 2.83
C THR A 207 -11.98 21.43 3.43
N ALA A 208 -11.51 20.51 4.25
CA ALA A 208 -12.33 19.50 4.93
C ALA A 208 -12.98 20.00 6.24
N GLY A 209 -12.65 21.23 6.70
CA GLY A 209 -13.27 21.93 7.84
C GLY A 209 -14.34 22.87 7.35
#